data_f27ee0978a17cc182ce96091530e180a
#
_entry.id   f27ee0978a17cc182ce96091530e180a
#
_cell.length_a   1.000
_cell.length_b   1.000
_cell.length_c   1.000
_cell.angle_alpha   90.00
_cell.angle_beta   90.00
_cell.angle_gamma   90.00
#
_symmetry.space_group_name_H-M   'P 1'
#
loop_
_entity.id
_entity.type
_entity.pdbx_description
1 polymer ?
#
loop_
_entity_poly.entity_id
_entity_poly.type
_entity_poly.pdbx_seq_one_letter_code
_entity_poly.pdbx_strand_id
1 'polypeptide(L)'
;IPATAVLIPLAPSLSLLLFAQPLTLRYAAFTGAAAVATYYQMITSGLLNALGLQNRSVLTAVLAECVQLVLVLRWCSRPALGIYGYLLAMLLSGAGAAVFNLAVLHHATGFALRPMRRLGLPLMCGAAAGLWTRLFALLFSDHVASPVLALAMTLTGAGMLCLALLRLCGLHPLRYLAARRE
;
A
#
# COMPACT_ATOMS: atom_id res chain seq x y z
N ILE A 1 3.03 -2.73 0.11
CA ILE A 1 2.90 -2.66 1.59
C ILE A 1 4.15 -2.02 2.21
N PRO A 2 5.40 -2.51 2.04
CA PRO A 2 6.56 -1.92 2.71
C PRO A 2 6.78 -0.45 2.34
N ALA A 3 6.64 -0.09 1.07
CA ALA A 3 6.81 1.28 0.61
C ALA A 3 5.80 2.25 1.26
N THR A 4 4.53 1.87 1.32
CA THR A 4 3.49 2.69 1.97
C THR A 4 3.71 2.83 3.47
N ALA A 5 4.17 1.76 4.14
CA ALA A 5 4.47 1.79 5.57
C ALA A 5 5.65 2.74 5.92
N VAL A 6 6.60 2.90 5.00
CA VAL A 6 7.69 3.88 5.14
C VAL A 6 7.23 5.30 4.81
N LEU A 7 6.39 5.44 3.75
CA LEU A 7 5.94 6.76 3.30
C LEU A 7 4.93 7.41 4.25
N ILE A 8 4.08 6.63 4.93
CA ILE A 8 3.08 7.17 5.86
C ILE A 8 3.71 8.04 6.96
N PRO A 9 4.69 7.56 7.74
CA PRO A 9 5.32 8.39 8.78
C PRO A 9 6.14 9.56 8.22
N LEU A 10 6.64 9.47 6.99
CA LEU A 10 7.41 10.53 6.33
C LEU A 10 6.52 11.57 5.63
N ALA A 11 5.23 11.26 5.40
CA ALA A 11 4.33 12.12 4.66
C ALA A 11 4.22 13.56 5.21
N PRO A 12 4.17 13.79 6.54
CA PRO A 12 4.17 15.15 7.09
C PRO A 12 5.43 15.93 6.74
N SER A 13 6.61 15.32 6.86
CA SER A 13 7.89 15.95 6.56
C SER A 13 8.06 16.21 5.06
N LEU A 14 7.65 15.24 4.23
CA LEU A 14 7.63 15.39 2.77
C LEU A 14 6.69 16.50 2.31
N SER A 15 5.49 16.56 2.88
CA SER A 15 4.52 17.59 2.49
C SER A 15 4.96 18.98 2.91
N LEU A 16 5.58 19.11 4.07
CA LEU A 16 6.14 20.37 4.52
C LEU A 16 7.27 20.84 3.59
N LEU A 17 8.12 19.93 3.14
CA LEU A 17 9.26 20.22 2.26
C LEU A 17 8.82 20.56 0.84
N LEU A 18 7.78 19.90 0.30
CA LEU A 18 7.33 20.07 -1.08
C LEU A 18 6.27 21.17 -1.22
N PHE A 19 5.38 21.30 -0.24
CA PHE A 19 4.19 22.13 -0.34
C PHE A 19 4.11 23.22 0.74
N ALA A 20 5.09 23.30 1.65
CA ALA A 20 5.10 24.18 2.82
C ALA A 20 3.85 24.04 3.73
N GLN A 21 3.15 22.91 3.63
CA GLN A 21 1.95 22.63 4.44
C GLN A 21 2.07 21.24 5.07
N PRO A 22 1.90 21.11 6.40
CA PRO A 22 1.98 19.82 7.07
C PRO A 22 0.74 18.97 6.77
N LEU A 23 0.95 17.84 6.11
CA LEU A 23 -0.10 16.85 5.92
C LEU A 23 -0.36 16.12 7.24
N THR A 24 -1.63 15.99 7.64
CA THR A 24 -1.97 15.23 8.84
C THR A 24 -1.63 13.75 8.66
N LEU A 25 -0.99 13.14 9.66
CA LEU A 25 -0.61 11.73 9.66
C LEU A 25 -1.82 10.80 9.39
N ARG A 26 -3.01 11.19 9.87
CA ARG A 26 -4.25 10.46 9.63
C ARG A 26 -4.59 10.40 8.14
N TYR A 27 -4.49 11.52 7.43
CA TYR A 27 -4.75 11.58 5.99
C TYR A 27 -3.77 10.68 5.23
N ALA A 28 -2.48 10.77 5.55
CA ALA A 28 -1.45 9.92 4.95
C ALA A 28 -1.70 8.41 5.20
N ALA A 29 -2.16 8.04 6.40
CA ALA A 29 -2.47 6.66 6.73
C ALA A 29 -3.65 6.11 5.91
N PHE A 30 -4.74 6.86 5.78
CA PHE A 30 -5.89 6.46 4.96
C PHE A 30 -5.53 6.38 3.47
N THR A 31 -4.79 7.36 2.96
CA THR A 31 -4.32 7.36 1.57
C THR A 31 -3.40 6.17 1.29
N GLY A 32 -2.47 5.88 2.22
CA GLY A 32 -1.59 4.72 2.12
C GLY A 32 -2.34 3.40 2.13
N ALA A 33 -3.33 3.25 3.01
CA ALA A 33 -4.17 2.06 3.07
C ALA A 33 -5.00 1.88 1.78
N ALA A 34 -5.60 2.96 1.27
CA ALA A 34 -6.34 2.95 0.01
C ALA A 34 -5.43 2.59 -1.17
N ALA A 35 -4.22 3.14 -1.24
CA ALA A 35 -3.23 2.81 -2.26
C ALA A 35 -2.87 1.32 -2.24
N VAL A 36 -2.66 0.72 -1.06
CA VAL A 36 -2.41 -0.73 -0.93
C VAL A 36 -3.57 -1.54 -1.50
N ALA A 37 -4.81 -1.21 -1.14
CA ALA A 37 -6.00 -1.90 -1.64
C ALA A 37 -6.10 -1.81 -3.18
N THR A 38 -5.88 -0.63 -3.74
CA THR A 38 -5.87 -0.40 -5.19
C THR A 38 -4.77 -1.21 -5.90
N TYR A 39 -3.56 -1.27 -5.35
CA TYR A 39 -2.49 -2.10 -5.92
C TYR A 39 -2.85 -3.59 -5.91
N TYR A 40 -3.46 -4.09 -4.83
CA TYR A 40 -3.92 -5.48 -4.81
C TYR A 40 -5.02 -5.75 -5.84
N GLN A 41 -5.96 -4.84 -6.01
CA GLN A 41 -6.97 -4.91 -7.06
C GLN A 41 -6.32 -4.97 -8.45
N MET A 42 -5.36 -4.09 -8.75
CA MET A 42 -4.65 -4.06 -10.04
C MET A 42 -3.90 -5.37 -10.32
N ILE A 43 -3.16 -5.88 -9.34
CA ILE A 43 -2.40 -7.14 -9.49
C ILE A 43 -3.35 -8.31 -9.72
N THR A 44 -4.41 -8.42 -8.93
CA THR A 44 -5.38 -9.52 -9.06
C THR A 44 -6.16 -9.45 -10.36
N SER A 45 -6.52 -8.26 -10.82
CA SER A 45 -7.13 -8.05 -12.15
C SER A 45 -6.18 -8.45 -13.27
N GLY A 46 -4.89 -8.09 -13.17
CA GLY A 46 -3.85 -8.51 -14.13
C GLY A 46 -3.71 -10.03 -14.20
N LEU A 47 -3.75 -10.73 -13.05
CA LEU A 47 -3.72 -12.19 -13.01
C LEU A 47 -4.95 -12.83 -13.65
N LEU A 48 -6.16 -12.28 -13.41
CA LEU A 48 -7.39 -12.76 -14.07
C LEU A 48 -7.32 -12.57 -15.58
N ASN A 49 -6.79 -11.43 -16.04
CA ASN A 49 -6.62 -11.17 -17.47
C ASN A 49 -5.61 -12.15 -18.10
N ALA A 50 -4.51 -12.47 -17.42
CA ALA A 50 -3.54 -13.45 -17.88
C ALA A 50 -4.11 -14.89 -17.99
N LEU A 51 -5.12 -15.20 -17.18
CA LEU A 51 -5.85 -16.49 -17.23
C LEU A 51 -7.00 -16.52 -18.24
N GLY A 52 -7.18 -15.47 -19.04
CA GLY A 52 -8.28 -15.37 -19.99
C GLY A 52 -9.66 -15.07 -19.36
N LEU A 53 -9.69 -14.72 -18.06
CA LEU A 53 -10.92 -14.38 -17.31
C LEU A 53 -11.23 -12.87 -17.38
N GLN A 54 -11.00 -12.24 -18.52
CA GLN A 54 -11.12 -10.79 -18.73
C GLN A 54 -12.53 -10.28 -18.39
N ASN A 55 -13.57 -11.01 -18.82
CA ASN A 55 -14.95 -10.60 -18.54
C ASN A 55 -15.26 -10.49 -17.04
N ARG A 56 -14.69 -11.39 -16.23
CA ARG A 56 -14.86 -11.35 -14.77
C ARG A 56 -14.07 -10.20 -14.15
N SER A 57 -12.88 -9.94 -14.66
CA SER A 57 -12.05 -8.81 -14.22
C SER A 57 -12.73 -7.47 -14.50
N VAL A 58 -13.28 -7.29 -15.71
CA VAL A 58 -14.03 -6.08 -16.09
C VAL A 58 -15.30 -5.94 -15.24
N LEU A 59 -16.07 -7.01 -15.04
CA LEU A 59 -17.27 -6.97 -14.20
C LEU A 59 -16.94 -6.53 -12.78
N THR A 60 -15.87 -7.09 -12.20
CA THR A 60 -15.43 -6.71 -10.85
C THR A 60 -15.03 -5.24 -10.78
N ALA A 61 -14.31 -4.75 -11.78
CA ALA A 61 -13.90 -3.35 -11.84
C ALA A 61 -15.12 -2.42 -11.92
N VAL A 62 -16.08 -2.70 -12.80
CA VAL A 62 -17.30 -1.90 -12.94
C VAL A 62 -18.12 -1.91 -11.64
N LEU A 63 -18.29 -3.08 -11.01
CA LEU A 63 -19.01 -3.17 -9.73
C LEU A 63 -18.30 -2.39 -8.63
N ALA A 64 -16.96 -2.46 -8.56
CA ALA A 64 -16.18 -1.72 -7.58
C ALA A 64 -16.34 -0.20 -7.74
N GLU A 65 -16.30 0.29 -8.99
CA GLU A 65 -16.50 1.71 -9.28
C GLU A 65 -17.93 2.16 -8.95
N CYS A 66 -18.96 1.35 -9.28
CA CYS A 66 -20.33 1.65 -8.90
C CYS A 66 -20.50 1.73 -7.37
N VAL A 67 -19.94 0.77 -6.64
CA VAL A 67 -19.96 0.79 -5.16
C VAL A 67 -19.21 1.99 -4.63
N GLN A 68 -18.04 2.31 -5.18
CA GLN A 68 -17.27 3.49 -4.79
C GLN A 68 -18.08 4.77 -4.99
N LEU A 69 -18.72 4.92 -6.14
CA LEU A 69 -19.54 6.10 -6.44
C LEU A 69 -20.67 6.29 -5.43
N VAL A 70 -21.41 5.20 -5.13
CA VAL A 70 -22.50 5.22 -4.14
C VAL A 70 -21.97 5.62 -2.75
N LEU A 71 -20.84 5.03 -2.34
CA LEU A 71 -20.22 5.34 -1.04
C LEU A 71 -19.72 6.79 -0.98
N VAL A 72 -19.12 7.29 -2.06
CA VAL A 72 -18.66 8.69 -2.16
C VAL A 72 -19.85 9.64 -2.04
N LEU A 73 -20.90 9.42 -2.79
CA LEU A 73 -22.11 10.27 -2.73
C LEU A 73 -22.74 10.26 -1.33
N ARG A 74 -22.75 9.12 -0.66
CA ARG A 74 -23.35 8.98 0.68
C ARG A 74 -22.48 9.57 1.81
N TRP A 75 -21.16 9.48 1.68
CA TRP A 75 -20.23 9.85 2.77
C TRP A 75 -19.64 11.23 2.60
N CYS A 76 -19.35 11.68 1.39
CA CYS A 76 -18.84 13.02 1.16
C CYS A 76 -19.92 14.11 1.38
N SER A 77 -21.20 13.75 1.25
CA SER A 77 -22.30 14.67 1.60
C SER A 77 -22.44 14.93 3.12
N ARG A 78 -21.74 14.14 3.96
CA ARG A 78 -21.73 14.35 5.41
C ARG A 78 -20.56 15.25 5.80
N PRO A 79 -20.80 16.47 6.35
CA PRO A 79 -19.72 17.41 6.69
C PRO A 79 -18.72 16.86 7.71
N ALA A 80 -19.14 15.89 8.56
CA ALA A 80 -18.28 15.24 9.54
C ALA A 80 -17.21 14.33 8.91
N LEU A 81 -17.45 13.75 7.74
CA LEU A 81 -16.53 12.82 7.08
C LEU A 81 -15.70 13.52 5.99
N GLY A 82 -16.30 14.42 5.22
CA GLY A 82 -15.61 15.18 4.18
C GLY A 82 -14.71 14.31 3.29
N ILE A 83 -13.45 14.69 3.18
CA ILE A 83 -12.45 13.99 2.37
C ILE A 83 -12.14 12.57 2.87
N TYR A 84 -12.30 12.30 4.18
CA TYR A 84 -12.13 10.95 4.71
C TYR A 84 -13.20 9.98 4.21
N GLY A 85 -14.41 10.49 3.91
CA GLY A 85 -15.47 9.70 3.28
C GLY A 85 -15.05 9.18 1.90
N TYR A 86 -14.38 10.01 1.10
CA TYR A 86 -13.82 9.60 -0.18
C TYR A 86 -12.73 8.54 -0.02
N LEU A 87 -11.78 8.74 0.89
CA LEU A 87 -10.69 7.78 1.13
C LEU A 87 -11.19 6.43 1.65
N LEU A 88 -12.20 6.44 2.53
CA LEU A 88 -12.86 5.23 2.99
C LEU A 88 -13.60 4.51 1.86
N ALA A 89 -14.30 5.24 1.00
CA ALA A 89 -14.97 4.65 -0.15
C ALA A 89 -13.97 3.97 -1.09
N MET A 90 -12.85 4.63 -1.38
CA MET A 90 -11.77 4.09 -2.20
C MET A 90 -11.13 2.85 -1.56
N LEU A 91 -10.88 2.88 -0.25
CA LEU A 91 -10.33 1.74 0.49
C LEU A 91 -11.28 0.53 0.43
N LEU A 92 -12.56 0.74 0.71
CA LEU A 92 -13.54 -0.35 0.76
C LEU A 92 -13.83 -0.94 -0.62
N SER A 93 -13.99 -0.09 -1.64
CA SER A 93 -14.21 -0.57 -3.01
C SER A 93 -13.01 -1.35 -3.54
N GLY A 94 -11.80 -0.82 -3.38
CA GLY A 94 -10.55 -1.46 -3.79
C GLY A 94 -10.29 -2.78 -3.04
N ALA A 95 -10.48 -2.80 -1.71
CA ALA A 95 -10.34 -4.01 -0.92
C ALA A 95 -11.39 -5.06 -1.29
N GLY A 96 -12.66 -4.66 -1.49
CA GLY A 96 -13.74 -5.53 -1.92
C GLY A 96 -13.44 -6.16 -3.29
N ALA A 97 -13.00 -5.36 -4.25
CA ALA A 97 -12.61 -5.84 -5.58
C ALA A 97 -11.42 -6.81 -5.51
N ALA A 98 -10.41 -6.51 -4.70
CA ALA A 98 -9.26 -7.39 -4.53
C ALA A 98 -9.66 -8.75 -3.94
N VAL A 99 -10.52 -8.75 -2.91
CA VAL A 99 -11.04 -9.98 -2.28
C VAL A 99 -11.88 -10.79 -3.28
N PHE A 100 -12.76 -10.14 -4.04
CA PHE A 100 -13.57 -10.80 -5.05
C PHE A 100 -12.71 -11.41 -6.16
N ASN A 101 -11.75 -10.66 -6.68
CA ASN A 101 -10.80 -11.16 -7.67
C ASN A 101 -10.00 -12.37 -7.16
N LEU A 102 -9.55 -12.34 -5.89
CA LEU A 102 -8.88 -13.47 -5.26
C LEU A 102 -9.79 -14.70 -5.11
N ALA A 103 -11.06 -14.49 -4.78
CA ALA A 103 -12.03 -15.58 -4.72
C ALA A 103 -12.25 -16.23 -6.11
N VAL A 104 -12.42 -15.43 -7.15
CA VAL A 104 -12.52 -15.91 -8.54
C VAL A 104 -11.26 -16.65 -8.94
N LEU A 105 -10.09 -16.13 -8.62
CA LEU A 105 -8.79 -16.75 -8.90
C LEU A 105 -8.66 -18.11 -8.19
N HIS A 106 -9.05 -18.16 -6.92
CA HIS A 106 -9.05 -19.41 -6.14
C HIS A 106 -9.95 -20.47 -6.76
N HIS A 107 -11.18 -20.09 -7.15
CA HIS A 107 -12.11 -21.01 -7.81
C HIS A 107 -11.62 -21.49 -9.18
N ALA A 108 -10.97 -20.63 -9.95
CA ALA A 108 -10.51 -20.97 -11.30
C ALA A 108 -9.24 -21.83 -11.32
N THR A 109 -8.35 -21.66 -10.35
CA THR A 109 -7.03 -22.30 -10.37
C THR A 109 -6.80 -23.34 -9.27
N GLY A 110 -7.72 -23.48 -8.31
CA GLY A 110 -7.51 -24.28 -7.09
C GLY A 110 -6.37 -23.78 -6.20
N PHE A 111 -5.91 -22.57 -6.45
CA PHE A 111 -4.75 -21.98 -5.80
C PHE A 111 -4.95 -21.84 -4.29
N ALA A 112 -4.20 -22.61 -3.51
CA ALA A 112 -4.25 -22.52 -2.06
C ALA A 112 -3.71 -21.15 -1.60
N LEU A 113 -4.63 -20.28 -1.21
CA LEU A 113 -4.28 -19.02 -0.55
C LEU A 113 -3.63 -19.38 0.79
N ARG A 114 -2.33 -19.14 0.90
CA ARG A 114 -1.63 -19.13 2.20
C ARG A 114 -1.52 -17.67 2.67
N PRO A 115 -2.62 -17.09 3.22
CA PRO A 115 -2.70 -15.64 3.48
C PRO A 115 -1.66 -15.21 4.49
N MET A 116 -1.40 -16.05 5.49
CA MET A 116 -0.47 -15.75 6.56
C MET A 116 0.97 -15.51 6.06
N ARG A 117 1.44 -16.32 5.09
CA ARG A 117 2.80 -16.19 4.57
C ARG A 117 2.94 -15.13 3.48
N ARG A 118 1.87 -14.89 2.69
CA ARG A 118 1.92 -13.97 1.55
C ARG A 118 1.52 -12.54 1.88
N LEU A 119 0.65 -12.35 2.88
CA LEU A 119 0.20 -11.04 3.34
C LEU A 119 0.84 -10.66 4.67
N GLY A 120 0.94 -11.60 5.62
CA GLY A 120 1.47 -11.34 6.95
C GLY A 120 2.94 -10.92 6.92
N LEU A 121 3.75 -11.59 6.13
CA LEU A 121 5.19 -11.32 6.05
C LEU A 121 5.51 -9.92 5.48
N PRO A 122 4.94 -9.49 4.33
CA PRO A 122 5.11 -8.12 3.86
C PRO A 122 4.52 -7.06 4.81
N LEU A 123 3.44 -7.38 5.54
CA LEU A 123 2.87 -6.50 6.56
C LEU A 123 3.83 -6.32 7.73
N MET A 124 4.41 -7.40 8.24
CA MET A 124 5.40 -7.32 9.33
C MET A 124 6.66 -6.56 8.91
N CYS A 125 7.18 -6.83 7.70
CA CYS A 125 8.31 -6.07 7.15
C CYS A 125 7.97 -4.58 6.99
N GLY A 126 6.76 -4.27 6.54
CA GLY A 126 6.26 -2.91 6.43
C GLY A 126 6.13 -2.23 7.80
N ALA A 127 5.55 -2.91 8.79
CA ALA A 127 5.41 -2.39 10.14
C ALA A 127 6.79 -2.11 10.79
N ALA A 128 7.75 -3.02 10.63
CA ALA A 128 9.11 -2.84 11.13
C ALA A 128 9.81 -1.65 10.46
N ALA A 129 9.68 -1.50 9.14
CA ALA A 129 10.23 -0.38 8.39
C ALA A 129 9.56 0.96 8.79
N GLY A 130 8.25 0.96 8.99
CA GLY A 130 7.51 2.13 9.47
C GLY A 130 7.88 2.53 10.90
N LEU A 131 8.08 1.54 11.78
CA LEU A 131 8.56 1.77 13.14
C LEU A 131 9.99 2.35 13.14
N TRP A 132 10.89 1.80 12.32
CA TRP A 132 12.23 2.34 12.12
C TRP A 132 12.19 3.81 11.70
N THR A 133 11.37 4.12 10.69
CA THR A 133 11.21 5.51 10.21
C THR A 133 10.78 6.45 11.32
N ARG A 134 9.85 6.00 12.15
CA ARG A 134 9.33 6.80 13.27
C ARG A 134 10.37 6.98 14.39
N LEU A 135 11.09 5.92 14.74
CA LEU A 135 12.17 5.97 15.73
C LEU A 135 13.31 6.87 15.26
N PHE A 136 13.71 6.75 13.99
CA PHE A 136 14.75 7.61 13.42
C PHE A 136 14.32 9.08 13.43
N ALA A 137 13.09 9.37 13.04
CA ALA A 137 12.56 10.73 13.09
C ALA A 137 12.57 11.31 14.51
N LEU A 138 12.23 10.51 15.53
CA LEU A 138 12.22 10.95 16.93
C LEU A 138 13.62 11.15 17.51
N LEU A 139 14.59 10.31 17.13
CA LEU A 139 15.93 10.34 17.73
C LEU A 139 16.90 11.31 17.03
N PHE A 140 16.71 11.52 15.72
CA PHE A 140 17.69 12.22 14.90
C PHE A 140 17.18 13.50 14.22
N SER A 141 15.88 13.83 14.32
CA SER A 141 15.34 15.06 13.71
C SER A 141 16.04 16.32 14.17
N ASP A 142 16.46 16.38 15.43
CA ASP A 142 17.05 17.57 16.03
C ASP A 142 18.58 17.65 15.83
N HIS A 143 19.21 16.56 15.38
CA HIS A 143 20.68 16.46 15.24
C HIS A 143 21.15 16.61 13.80
N VAL A 144 20.25 16.55 12.82
CA VAL A 144 20.61 16.64 11.40
C VAL A 144 20.34 18.06 10.89
N ALA A 145 21.40 18.77 10.53
CA ALA A 145 21.37 20.17 10.09
C ALA A 145 20.52 20.43 8.82
N SER A 146 20.25 19.39 8.02
CA SER A 146 19.46 19.51 6.78
C SER A 146 18.28 18.53 6.78
N PRO A 147 17.03 19.03 6.60
CA PRO A 147 15.83 18.17 6.53
C PRO A 147 15.89 17.20 5.35
N VAL A 148 16.56 17.57 4.25
CA VAL A 148 16.73 16.70 3.08
C VAL A 148 17.65 15.54 3.40
N LEU A 149 18.74 15.77 4.15
CA LEU A 149 19.67 14.73 4.55
C LEU A 149 19.00 13.75 5.53
N ALA A 150 18.24 14.24 6.50
CA ALA A 150 17.46 13.42 7.42
C ALA A 150 16.48 12.51 6.68
N LEU A 151 15.79 13.05 5.69
CA LEU A 151 14.85 12.32 4.85
C LEU A 151 15.56 11.25 4.01
N ALA A 152 16.71 11.56 3.41
CA ALA A 152 17.50 10.61 2.64
C ALA A 152 18.01 9.46 3.51
N MET A 153 18.52 9.74 4.70
CA MET A 153 19.00 8.73 5.65
C MET A 153 17.87 7.83 6.16
N THR A 154 16.69 8.38 6.45
CA THR A 154 15.52 7.59 6.87
C THR A 154 15.03 6.67 5.75
N LEU A 155 14.95 7.15 4.52
CA LEU A 155 14.54 6.36 3.37
C LEU A 155 15.51 5.22 3.05
N THR A 156 16.82 5.53 3.04
CA THR A 156 17.85 4.51 2.78
C THR A 156 17.89 3.46 3.89
N GLY A 157 17.84 3.87 5.16
CA GLY A 157 17.83 2.96 6.30
C GLY A 157 16.58 2.05 6.31
N ALA A 158 15.41 2.61 6.10
CA ALA A 158 14.16 1.85 6.01
C ALA A 158 14.16 0.89 4.80
N GLY A 159 14.70 1.30 3.66
CA GLY A 159 14.86 0.46 2.48
C GLY A 159 15.80 -0.71 2.72
N MET A 160 16.97 -0.46 3.33
CA MET A 160 17.92 -1.52 3.70
C MET A 160 17.35 -2.50 4.72
N LEU A 161 16.66 -2.01 5.74
CA LEU A 161 15.99 -2.85 6.74
C LEU A 161 14.93 -3.74 6.08
N CYS A 162 14.12 -3.16 5.20
CA CYS A 162 13.09 -3.91 4.48
C CYS A 162 13.71 -5.01 3.59
N LEU A 163 14.78 -4.70 2.85
CA LEU A 163 15.50 -5.67 2.03
C LEU A 163 16.14 -6.78 2.87
N ALA A 164 16.72 -6.43 4.02
CA ALA A 164 17.31 -7.39 4.95
C ALA A 164 16.25 -8.35 5.50
N LEU A 165 15.11 -7.82 5.95
CA LEU A 165 14.00 -8.63 6.46
C LEU A 165 13.41 -9.53 5.39
N LEU A 166 13.23 -9.06 4.15
CA LEU A 166 12.76 -9.87 3.03
C LEU A 166 13.73 -11.01 2.72
N ARG A 167 15.04 -10.75 2.77
CA ARG A 167 16.08 -11.80 2.60
C ARG A 167 16.03 -12.84 3.71
N LEU A 168 15.95 -12.44 4.96
CA LEU A 168 15.83 -13.33 6.12
C LEU A 168 14.58 -14.23 6.03
N CYS A 169 13.50 -13.69 5.49
CA CYS A 169 12.27 -14.43 5.27
C CYS A 169 12.29 -15.36 4.03
N GLY A 170 13.44 -15.50 3.35
CA GLY A 170 13.61 -16.36 2.18
C GLY A 170 13.01 -15.82 0.89
N LEU A 171 12.61 -14.56 0.88
CA LEU A 171 12.19 -13.85 -0.33
C LEU A 171 13.43 -13.18 -0.93
N HIS A 172 13.93 -13.70 -2.07
CA HIS A 172 15.08 -13.14 -2.77
C HIS A 172 14.63 -12.26 -3.94
N PRO A 173 14.29 -10.98 -3.72
CA PRO A 173 13.77 -10.11 -4.78
C PRO A 173 14.76 -9.94 -5.94
N LEU A 174 16.07 -9.99 -5.66
CA LEU A 174 17.11 -9.86 -6.67
C LEU A 174 17.22 -11.09 -7.61
N ARG A 175 16.85 -12.28 -7.16
CA ARG A 175 16.85 -13.50 -8.03
C ARG A 175 15.74 -13.41 -9.09
N TYR A 176 14.60 -12.80 -8.76
CA TYR A 176 13.52 -12.61 -9.74
C TYR A 176 13.89 -11.59 -10.83
N LEU A 177 14.73 -10.59 -10.50
CA LEU A 177 15.23 -9.63 -11.49
C LEU A 177 16.34 -10.21 -12.37
N ALA A 178 17.17 -11.12 -11.85
CA ALA A 178 18.22 -11.81 -12.60
C ALA A 178 17.65 -12.85 -13.57
N ALA A 179 16.65 -13.64 -13.15
CA ALA A 179 16.00 -14.65 -13.99
C ALA A 179 15.18 -14.08 -15.18
N ARG A 180 15.02 -12.77 -15.26
CA ARG A 180 14.31 -12.11 -16.38
C ARG A 180 15.27 -11.68 -17.50
N ARG A 181 16.57 -11.91 -17.35
CA ARG A 181 17.60 -11.55 -18.35
C ARG A 181 18.09 -12.73 -19.18
N GLU A 182 17.62 -13.94 -18.87
CA GLU A 182 17.79 -15.16 -19.68
C GLU A 182 16.48 -15.43 -20.47
#